data_a0314122bf6f9aa77e2fc3ef6403f0f9
#
_entry.id   a0314122bf6f9aa77e2fc3ef6403f0f9
#
_cell.length_a   1.000
_cell.length_b   1.000
_cell.length_c   1.000
_cell.angle_alpha   90.00
_cell.angle_beta   90.00
_cell.angle_gamma   90.00
#
_symmetry.space_group_name_H-M   'P 1'
#
loop_
_entity.id
_entity.type
_entity.pdbx_description
1 polymer ?
#
loop_
_entity_poly.entity_id
_entity_poly.type
_entity_poly.pdbx_seq_one_letter_code
_entity_poly.pdbx_strand_id
1 'polypeptide(L)'
;MALRTAASEQLIRQQREQRTLVAGLRKKERALKQELKKQQQQADALGRRIQQVIEEEARKAAAAAAAKKKNATQKSTAPSGYLMSKDEEQLSRNFAQNRGKLPTPLSGRYRIIAHFGTQQHPDLKYVKINNQGIDLQTQPGTRARSVFDGVVTSIFVMPGYNTSVIVRHGNYLTIYSNLSTIYVKTGDKVKTGQELGVIYSDPEEDNRTVLHFQIRKETTKLDPELWLKK
;
A
#
# COMPACT_ATOMS: atom_id res chain seq x y z
N MET A 1 -14.95 -29.42 59.55
CA MET A 1 -13.90 -28.40 59.32
C MET A 1 -13.08 -28.66 58.06
N ALA A 2 -12.59 -29.87 57.81
CA ALA A 2 -11.75 -30.19 56.66
C ALA A 2 -12.31 -29.83 55.23
N LEU A 3 -13.62 -30.01 55.01
CA LEU A 3 -14.25 -29.69 53.71
C LEU A 3 -14.29 -28.18 53.43
N ARG A 4 -14.40 -27.32 54.45
CA ARG A 4 -14.40 -25.85 54.29
C ARG A 4 -12.99 -25.32 54.00
N THR A 5 -11.96 -25.93 54.56
CA THR A 5 -10.56 -25.56 54.26
C THR A 5 -10.18 -25.94 52.83
N ALA A 6 -10.53 -27.13 52.37
CA ALA A 6 -10.27 -27.58 50.99
C ALA A 6 -10.98 -26.71 49.95
N ALA A 7 -12.24 -26.33 50.17
CA ALA A 7 -12.99 -25.43 49.29
C ALA A 7 -12.38 -24.00 49.26
N SER A 8 -11.89 -23.50 50.38
CA SER A 8 -11.20 -22.21 50.48
C SER A 8 -9.87 -22.21 49.71
N GLU A 9 -9.08 -23.27 49.87
CA GLU A 9 -7.82 -23.43 49.13
C GLU A 9 -8.02 -23.53 47.62
N GLN A 10 -9.05 -24.27 47.20
CA GLN A 10 -9.42 -24.36 45.78
C GLN A 10 -9.81 -22.99 45.21
N LEU A 11 -10.60 -22.22 45.92
CA LEU A 11 -11.01 -20.87 45.54
C LEU A 11 -9.80 -19.91 45.40
N ILE A 12 -8.90 -19.94 46.36
CA ILE A 12 -7.67 -19.16 46.33
C ILE A 12 -6.81 -19.53 45.12
N ARG A 13 -6.68 -20.81 44.81
CA ARG A 13 -5.97 -21.30 43.64
C ARG A 13 -6.57 -20.80 42.32
N GLN A 14 -7.91 -20.93 42.19
CA GLN A 14 -8.61 -20.41 41.03
C GLN A 14 -8.45 -18.90 40.85
N GLN A 15 -8.55 -18.16 41.94
CA GLN A 15 -8.30 -16.71 41.88
C GLN A 15 -6.88 -16.34 41.44
N ARG A 16 -5.87 -17.07 41.90
CA ARG A 16 -4.47 -16.88 41.44
C ARG A 16 -4.33 -17.18 39.97
N GLU A 17 -4.88 -18.28 39.50
CA GLU A 17 -4.85 -18.67 38.10
C GLU A 17 -5.57 -17.62 37.21
N GLN A 18 -6.74 -17.15 37.62
CA GLN A 18 -7.44 -16.08 36.93
C GLN A 18 -6.63 -14.76 36.87
N ARG A 19 -6.01 -14.36 37.99
CA ARG A 19 -5.15 -13.15 38.01
C ARG A 19 -3.96 -13.28 37.07
N THR A 20 -3.31 -14.43 37.05
CA THR A 20 -2.18 -14.70 36.14
C THR A 20 -2.62 -14.67 34.69
N LEU A 21 -3.76 -15.27 34.36
CA LEU A 21 -4.33 -15.26 33.02
C LEU A 21 -4.66 -13.82 32.57
N VAL A 22 -5.34 -13.05 33.42
CA VAL A 22 -5.69 -11.65 33.14
C VAL A 22 -4.44 -10.79 32.94
N ALA A 23 -3.42 -10.97 33.78
CA ALA A 23 -2.14 -10.27 33.62
C ALA A 23 -1.46 -10.62 32.31
N GLY A 24 -1.45 -11.91 31.92
CA GLY A 24 -0.94 -12.38 30.64
C GLY A 24 -1.69 -11.80 29.43
N LEU A 25 -3.02 -11.78 29.48
CA LEU A 25 -3.86 -11.19 28.44
C LEU A 25 -3.62 -9.67 28.30
N ARG A 26 -3.52 -8.94 29.41
CA ARG A 26 -3.20 -7.50 29.40
C ARG A 26 -1.82 -7.21 28.79
N LYS A 27 -0.83 -8.08 29.06
CA LYS A 27 0.52 -7.95 28.45
C LYS A 27 0.45 -8.16 26.95
N LYS A 28 -0.27 -9.19 26.47
CA LYS A 28 -0.47 -9.46 25.04
C LYS A 28 -1.23 -8.31 24.35
N GLU A 29 -2.28 -7.79 24.97
CA GLU A 29 -3.04 -6.65 24.45
C GLU A 29 -2.15 -5.41 24.27
N ARG A 30 -1.32 -5.10 25.26
CA ARG A 30 -0.38 -3.96 25.17
C ARG A 30 0.63 -4.14 24.05
N ALA A 31 1.21 -5.33 23.92
CA ALA A 31 2.15 -5.65 22.84
C ALA A 31 1.49 -5.51 21.46
N LEU A 32 0.28 -6.05 21.28
CA LEU A 32 -0.48 -5.93 20.05
C LEU A 32 -0.83 -4.47 19.71
N LYS A 33 -1.21 -3.66 20.68
CA LYS A 33 -1.46 -2.23 20.49
C LYS A 33 -0.19 -1.46 20.08
N GLN A 34 0.96 -1.82 20.62
CA GLN A 34 2.24 -1.20 20.24
C GLN A 34 2.62 -1.57 18.81
N GLU A 35 2.49 -2.84 18.43
CA GLU A 35 2.78 -3.31 17.08
C GLU A 35 1.86 -2.63 16.06
N LEU A 36 0.57 -2.57 16.35
CA LEU A 36 -0.41 -1.89 15.50
C LEU A 36 -0.08 -0.41 15.31
N LYS A 37 0.31 0.29 16.40
CA LYS A 37 0.74 1.69 16.33
C LYS A 37 1.95 1.86 15.41
N LYS A 38 2.92 0.95 15.50
CA LYS A 38 4.11 0.93 14.64
C LYS A 38 3.73 0.73 13.18
N GLN A 39 2.88 -0.25 12.88
CA GLN A 39 2.39 -0.51 11.51
C GLN A 39 1.63 0.70 10.94
N GLN A 40 0.76 1.33 11.72
CA GLN A 40 0.06 2.54 11.28
C GLN A 40 1.03 3.69 11.00
N GLN A 41 2.04 3.89 11.83
CA GLN A 41 3.08 4.91 11.60
C GLN A 41 3.86 4.64 10.31
N GLN A 42 4.18 3.38 10.02
CA GLN A 42 4.84 2.98 8.77
C GLN A 42 3.94 3.25 7.55
N ALA A 43 2.66 2.89 7.62
CA ALA A 43 1.69 3.17 6.56
C ALA A 43 1.54 4.68 6.28
N ASP A 44 1.49 5.49 7.33
CA ASP A 44 1.42 6.94 7.21
C ASP A 44 2.72 7.54 6.64
N ALA A 45 3.88 6.99 7.04
CA ALA A 45 5.18 7.39 6.51
C ALA A 45 5.29 7.06 5.01
N LEU A 46 4.86 5.86 4.60
CA LEU A 46 4.76 5.49 3.19
C LEU A 46 3.86 6.48 2.42
N GLY A 47 2.68 6.77 2.97
CA GLY A 47 1.74 7.73 2.37
C GLY A 47 2.35 9.12 2.17
N ARG A 48 3.07 9.63 3.17
CA ARG A 48 3.80 10.91 3.07
C ARG A 48 4.92 10.87 2.04
N ARG A 49 5.70 9.77 2.00
CA ARG A 49 6.78 9.62 1.02
C ARG A 49 6.26 9.58 -0.41
N ILE A 50 5.20 8.84 -0.65
CA ILE A 50 4.54 8.80 -1.96
C ILE A 50 4.06 10.21 -2.36
N GLN A 51 3.45 10.93 -1.43
CA GLN A 51 2.98 12.31 -1.67
C GLN A 51 4.14 13.24 -2.06
N GLN A 52 5.26 13.19 -1.33
CA GLN A 52 6.47 13.97 -1.64
C GLN A 52 7.00 13.64 -3.04
N VAL A 53 7.08 12.36 -3.39
CA VAL A 53 7.55 11.93 -4.72
C VAL A 53 6.64 12.48 -5.82
N ILE A 54 5.32 12.43 -5.64
CA ILE A 54 4.35 12.97 -6.60
C ILE A 54 4.55 14.49 -6.78
N GLU A 55 4.72 15.22 -5.69
CA GLU A 55 4.95 16.66 -5.72
C GLU A 55 6.29 17.04 -6.37
N GLU A 56 7.36 16.29 -6.07
CA GLU A 56 8.67 16.44 -6.71
C GLU A 56 8.59 16.22 -8.22
N GLU A 57 7.90 15.16 -8.65
CA GLU A 57 7.69 14.86 -10.07
C GLU A 57 6.85 15.93 -10.78
N ALA A 58 5.78 16.41 -10.16
CA ALA A 58 4.96 17.49 -10.69
C ALA A 58 5.79 18.78 -10.85
N ARG A 59 6.65 19.11 -9.87
CA ARG A 59 7.55 20.27 -9.92
C ARG A 59 8.59 20.12 -11.04
N LYS A 60 9.21 18.94 -11.20
CA LYS A 60 10.16 18.67 -12.28
C LYS A 60 9.49 18.80 -13.65
N ALA A 61 8.29 18.26 -13.81
CA ALA A 61 7.52 18.35 -15.05
C ALA A 61 7.16 19.81 -15.39
N ALA A 62 6.74 20.59 -14.40
CA ALA A 62 6.45 22.03 -14.56
C ALA A 62 7.71 22.81 -14.95
N ALA A 63 8.85 22.54 -14.31
CA ALA A 63 10.14 23.19 -14.64
C ALA A 63 10.61 22.85 -16.05
N ALA A 64 10.49 21.57 -16.48
CA ALA A 64 10.82 21.14 -17.83
C ALA A 64 9.91 21.77 -18.89
N ALA A 65 8.61 21.92 -18.60
CA ALA A 65 7.66 22.60 -19.47
C ALA A 65 7.96 24.12 -19.58
N ALA A 66 8.34 24.76 -18.48
CA ALA A 66 8.73 26.16 -18.46
C ALA A 66 10.03 26.41 -19.27
N ALA A 67 11.01 25.51 -19.17
CA ALA A 67 12.25 25.57 -19.96
C ALA A 67 11.98 25.43 -21.48
N LYS A 68 11.05 24.56 -21.88
CA LYS A 68 10.59 24.41 -23.27
C LYS A 68 9.79 25.62 -23.77
N LYS A 69 9.03 26.32 -22.89
CA LYS A 69 8.24 27.50 -23.24
C LYS A 69 9.06 28.75 -23.47
N LYS A 70 10.32 28.86 -23.02
CA LYS A 70 11.21 29.97 -23.36
C LYS A 70 11.52 30.05 -24.85
N ASN A 71 11.21 28.99 -25.62
CA ASN A 71 11.39 28.91 -27.08
C ASN A 71 10.07 28.95 -27.88
N ALA A 72 8.91 29.16 -27.27
CA ALA A 72 7.64 29.22 -28.00
C ALA A 72 6.65 30.15 -27.26
N THR A 73 6.28 31.22 -27.95
CA THR A 73 5.30 32.22 -27.50
C THR A 73 3.88 31.63 -27.59
N GLN A 74 3.31 31.16 -26.48
CA GLN A 74 1.85 31.11 -26.34
C GLN A 74 1.41 30.98 -24.88
N LYS A 75 0.51 31.90 -24.47
CA LYS A 75 -0.17 31.94 -23.18
C LYS A 75 -1.11 30.73 -23.02
N SER A 76 -0.98 29.99 -21.96
CA SER A 76 -2.07 29.18 -21.44
C SER A 76 -2.08 29.29 -19.91
N THR A 77 -3.17 29.84 -19.41
CA THR A 77 -3.56 29.84 -18.00
C THR A 77 -4.09 28.44 -17.68
N ALA A 78 -3.34 27.65 -16.89
CA ALA A 78 -3.81 26.39 -16.35
C ALA A 78 -3.69 26.39 -14.82
N PRO A 79 -4.70 25.86 -14.10
CA PRO A 79 -4.64 25.72 -12.65
C PRO A 79 -3.59 24.70 -12.25
N SER A 80 -3.17 24.75 -11.00
CA SER A 80 -2.15 23.94 -10.33
C SER A 80 -2.38 22.42 -10.50
N GLY A 81 -1.90 21.86 -11.62
CA GLY A 81 -1.94 20.43 -11.94
C GLY A 81 -0.70 20.00 -12.74
N TYR A 82 -0.43 18.71 -12.79
CA TYR A 82 0.61 18.14 -13.64
C TYR A 82 0.33 18.46 -15.11
N LEU A 83 1.27 19.13 -15.78
CA LEU A 83 1.16 19.47 -17.19
C LEU A 83 1.40 18.20 -18.02
N MET A 84 0.34 17.67 -18.59
CA MET A 84 0.38 16.46 -19.43
C MET A 84 0.63 16.81 -20.90
N SER A 85 1.38 15.96 -21.59
CA SER A 85 1.43 15.92 -23.05
C SER A 85 0.13 15.32 -23.60
N LYS A 86 -0.11 15.48 -24.91
CA LYS A 86 -1.28 14.87 -25.57
C LYS A 86 -1.33 13.35 -25.41
N ASP A 87 -0.17 12.70 -25.46
CA ASP A 87 -0.05 11.24 -25.27
C ASP A 87 -0.40 10.83 -23.84
N GLU A 88 0.05 11.61 -22.85
CA GLU A 88 -0.30 11.38 -21.44
C GLU A 88 -1.78 11.63 -21.15
N GLU A 89 -2.39 12.63 -21.80
CA GLU A 89 -3.85 12.84 -21.72
C GLU A 89 -4.63 11.66 -22.30
N GLN A 90 -4.19 11.13 -23.45
CA GLN A 90 -4.81 9.94 -24.04
C GLN A 90 -4.65 8.73 -23.15
N LEU A 91 -3.44 8.51 -22.59
CA LEU A 91 -3.16 7.43 -21.65
C LEU A 91 -4.04 7.54 -20.39
N SER A 92 -4.21 8.74 -19.88
CA SER A 92 -5.09 9.02 -18.75
C SER A 92 -6.55 8.71 -19.02
N ARG A 93 -7.07 9.12 -20.18
CA ARG A 93 -8.44 8.79 -20.62
C ARG A 93 -8.64 7.28 -20.76
N ASN A 94 -7.67 6.60 -21.37
CA ASN A 94 -7.71 5.14 -21.54
C ASN A 94 -7.68 4.43 -20.18
N PHE A 95 -6.84 4.86 -19.25
CA PHE A 95 -6.81 4.32 -17.88
C PHE A 95 -8.19 4.47 -17.20
N ALA A 96 -8.78 5.67 -17.26
CA ALA A 96 -10.10 5.96 -16.68
C ALA A 96 -11.22 5.07 -17.26
N GLN A 97 -11.21 4.81 -18.56
CA GLN A 97 -12.18 3.95 -19.24
C GLN A 97 -12.05 2.47 -18.86
N ASN A 98 -10.91 2.06 -18.32
CA ASN A 98 -10.65 0.70 -17.85
C ASN A 98 -10.99 0.49 -16.37
N ARG A 99 -11.71 1.40 -15.72
CA ARG A 99 -12.21 1.20 -14.37
C ARG A 99 -13.06 -0.08 -14.29
N GLY A 100 -12.74 -0.97 -13.34
CA GLY A 100 -13.35 -2.28 -13.17
C GLY A 100 -12.90 -3.35 -14.17
N LYS A 101 -11.92 -3.04 -15.04
CA LYS A 101 -11.39 -3.94 -16.08
C LYS A 101 -9.89 -4.12 -16.02
N LEU A 102 -9.19 -3.39 -15.14
CA LEU A 102 -7.75 -3.51 -15.00
C LEU A 102 -7.36 -4.93 -14.56
N PRO A 103 -6.31 -5.52 -15.13
CA PRO A 103 -5.83 -6.82 -14.70
C PRO A 103 -5.31 -6.77 -13.26
N THR A 104 -5.14 -7.93 -12.66
CA THR A 104 -4.59 -8.05 -11.32
C THR A 104 -3.12 -7.57 -11.28
N PRO A 105 -2.70 -6.90 -10.19
CA PRO A 105 -1.35 -6.33 -10.08
C PRO A 105 -0.26 -7.37 -9.78
N LEU A 106 -0.57 -8.66 -9.82
CA LEU A 106 0.36 -9.75 -9.56
C LEU A 106 0.07 -10.98 -10.41
N SER A 107 1.06 -11.86 -10.52
CA SER A 107 0.93 -13.16 -11.21
C SER A 107 0.45 -14.22 -10.22
N GLY A 108 -0.65 -14.90 -10.52
CA GLY A 108 -1.14 -16.01 -9.70
C GLY A 108 -2.35 -15.69 -8.84
N ARG A 109 -2.65 -16.60 -7.92
CA ARG A 109 -3.80 -16.48 -7.01
C ARG A 109 -3.46 -15.57 -5.83
N TYR A 110 -4.45 -14.82 -5.37
CA TYR A 110 -4.31 -13.93 -4.21
C TYR A 110 -5.59 -13.90 -3.38
N ARG A 111 -5.47 -13.38 -2.19
CA ARG A 111 -6.56 -13.04 -1.28
C ARG A 111 -6.36 -11.61 -0.79
N ILE A 112 -7.41 -10.80 -0.80
CA ILE A 112 -7.38 -9.48 -0.16
C ILE A 112 -7.47 -9.70 1.34
N ILE A 113 -6.46 -9.23 2.08
CA ILE A 113 -6.38 -9.34 3.55
C ILE A 113 -6.60 -8.00 4.24
N ALA A 114 -6.45 -6.88 3.52
CA ALA A 114 -6.84 -5.55 3.99
C ALA A 114 -7.42 -4.74 2.82
N HIS A 115 -8.59 -4.18 3.03
CA HIS A 115 -9.32 -3.38 2.08
C HIS A 115 -8.95 -1.90 2.18
N PHE A 116 -9.34 -1.10 1.19
CA PHE A 116 -9.13 0.34 1.17
C PHE A 116 -9.98 1.06 2.23
N GLY A 117 -9.41 2.12 2.81
CA GLY A 117 -10.11 3.03 3.73
C GLY A 117 -9.99 2.64 5.20
N THR A 118 -10.88 3.16 6.01
CA THR A 118 -10.88 2.94 7.46
C THR A 118 -11.70 1.71 7.81
N GLN A 119 -11.06 0.73 8.43
CA GLN A 119 -11.67 -0.52 8.87
C GLN A 119 -11.45 -0.73 10.36
N GLN A 120 -12.34 -1.51 10.98
CA GLN A 120 -12.15 -1.96 12.34
C GLN A 120 -11.16 -3.13 12.36
N HIS A 121 -10.23 -3.12 13.33
CA HIS A 121 -9.30 -4.23 13.51
C HIS A 121 -10.09 -5.50 13.88
N PRO A 122 -9.82 -6.67 13.23
CA PRO A 122 -10.60 -7.89 13.49
C PRO A 122 -10.58 -8.33 14.97
N ASP A 123 -9.42 -8.21 15.62
CA ASP A 123 -9.22 -8.69 16.99
C ASP A 123 -9.32 -7.60 18.06
N LEU A 124 -9.31 -6.32 17.72
CA LEU A 124 -9.33 -5.19 18.64
C LEU A 124 -10.55 -4.31 18.44
N LYS A 125 -11.57 -4.52 19.26
CA LYS A 125 -12.93 -3.95 19.15
C LYS A 125 -13.04 -2.43 19.01
N TYR A 126 -12.02 -1.67 19.42
CA TYR A 126 -12.04 -0.18 19.42
C TYR A 126 -10.89 0.42 18.59
N VAL A 127 -10.21 -0.39 17.79
CA VAL A 127 -9.08 0.05 16.98
C VAL A 127 -9.49 0.11 15.53
N LYS A 128 -9.25 1.27 14.90
CA LYS A 128 -9.45 1.48 13.47
C LYS A 128 -8.09 1.50 12.77
N ILE A 129 -8.01 0.81 11.64
CA ILE A 129 -6.87 0.83 10.73
C ILE A 129 -7.29 1.62 9.50
N ASN A 130 -6.43 2.52 9.03
CA ASN A 130 -6.65 3.25 7.80
C ASN A 130 -5.67 2.76 6.73
N ASN A 131 -6.17 1.99 5.76
CA ASN A 131 -5.38 1.50 4.65
C ASN A 131 -5.54 2.43 3.43
N GLN A 132 -4.41 2.88 2.85
CA GLN A 132 -4.40 3.80 1.71
C GLN A 132 -4.46 3.09 0.36
N GLY A 133 -4.51 1.77 0.37
CA GLY A 133 -4.59 0.86 -0.76
C GLY A 133 -5.28 -0.44 -0.36
N ILE A 134 -4.86 -1.53 -0.96
CA ILE A 134 -5.27 -2.90 -0.62
C ILE A 134 -4.04 -3.77 -0.39
N ASP A 135 -4.16 -4.76 0.50
CA ASP A 135 -3.10 -5.73 0.74
C ASP A 135 -3.51 -7.09 0.16
N LEU A 136 -2.69 -7.57 -0.76
CA LEU A 136 -2.91 -8.79 -1.52
C LEU A 136 -1.95 -9.87 -1.04
N GLN A 137 -2.45 -10.83 -0.27
CA GLN A 137 -1.67 -11.99 0.15
C GLN A 137 -1.61 -13.01 -0.98
N THR A 138 -0.42 -13.52 -1.25
CA THR A 138 -0.14 -14.48 -2.32
C THR A 138 0.93 -15.48 -1.89
N GLN A 139 1.40 -16.31 -2.82
CA GLN A 139 2.43 -17.31 -2.56
C GLN A 139 3.85 -16.72 -2.74
N PRO A 140 4.86 -17.24 -2.03
CA PRO A 140 6.26 -16.88 -2.24
C PRO A 140 6.68 -17.01 -3.71
N GLY A 141 7.55 -16.09 -4.15
CA GLY A 141 8.03 -16.03 -5.54
C GLY A 141 7.05 -15.40 -6.53
N THR A 142 5.87 -14.98 -6.09
CA THR A 142 4.92 -14.24 -6.93
C THR A 142 5.50 -12.90 -7.36
N ARG A 143 5.22 -12.51 -8.62
CA ARG A 143 5.73 -11.28 -9.23
C ARG A 143 4.64 -10.22 -9.31
N ALA A 144 5.00 -8.99 -8.99
CA ALA A 144 4.16 -7.82 -9.23
C ALA A 144 4.18 -7.47 -10.72
N ARG A 145 3.02 -7.06 -11.26
CA ARG A 145 2.82 -6.71 -12.67
C ARG A 145 2.12 -5.37 -12.82
N SER A 146 2.52 -4.61 -13.85
CA SER A 146 1.84 -3.37 -14.18
C SER A 146 0.39 -3.64 -14.61
N VAL A 147 -0.55 -2.95 -13.98
CA VAL A 147 -1.99 -3.09 -14.33
C VAL A 147 -2.36 -2.37 -15.62
N PHE A 148 -1.51 -1.46 -16.11
CA PHE A 148 -1.75 -0.71 -17.34
C PHE A 148 -0.43 -0.20 -17.93
N ASP A 149 -0.47 0.19 -19.21
CA ASP A 149 0.66 0.84 -19.90
C ASP A 149 1.05 2.13 -19.17
N GLY A 150 2.35 2.39 -19.01
CA GLY A 150 2.80 3.57 -18.29
C GLY A 150 4.30 3.76 -18.30
N VAL A 151 4.75 4.66 -17.43
CA VAL A 151 6.18 4.96 -17.22
C VAL A 151 6.51 4.83 -15.74
N VAL A 152 7.59 4.14 -15.40
CA VAL A 152 8.10 4.08 -14.03
C VAL A 152 8.66 5.45 -13.64
N THR A 153 8.04 6.13 -12.72
CA THR A 153 8.47 7.48 -12.30
C THR A 153 9.37 7.48 -11.09
N SER A 154 9.22 6.51 -10.19
CA SER A 154 10.04 6.45 -8.99
C SER A 154 10.18 5.03 -8.46
N ILE A 155 11.35 4.75 -7.88
CA ILE A 155 11.64 3.54 -7.12
C ILE A 155 12.32 3.99 -5.83
N PHE A 156 11.80 3.55 -4.68
CA PHE A 156 12.36 3.91 -3.37
C PHE A 156 12.13 2.82 -2.33
N VAL A 157 12.96 2.82 -1.30
CA VAL A 157 12.86 1.86 -0.18
C VAL A 157 12.24 2.55 1.03
N MET A 158 11.33 1.83 1.71
CA MET A 158 10.70 2.29 2.94
C MET A 158 10.74 1.21 4.03
N PRO A 159 11.09 1.57 5.27
CA PRO A 159 10.99 0.65 6.40
C PRO A 159 9.57 0.09 6.54
N GLY A 160 9.45 -1.24 6.62
CA GLY A 160 8.16 -1.94 6.73
C GLY A 160 7.41 -2.17 5.43
N TYR A 161 7.88 -1.59 4.30
CA TYR A 161 7.30 -1.79 2.96
C TYR A 161 8.33 -2.13 1.90
N ASN A 162 9.57 -2.42 2.30
CA ASN A 162 10.67 -2.75 1.39
C ASN A 162 10.74 -1.79 0.19
N THR A 163 10.99 -2.29 -1.02
CA THR A 163 11.03 -1.45 -2.22
C THR A 163 9.64 -1.20 -2.77
N SER A 164 9.39 0.05 -3.14
CA SER A 164 8.16 0.49 -3.78
C SER A 164 8.46 1.02 -5.18
N VAL A 165 7.61 0.67 -6.15
CA VAL A 165 7.65 1.14 -7.55
C VAL A 165 6.40 1.96 -7.82
N ILE A 166 6.56 3.15 -8.40
CA ILE A 166 5.47 3.99 -8.87
C ILE A 166 5.45 3.98 -10.40
N VAL A 167 4.31 3.63 -10.97
CA VAL A 167 4.07 3.70 -12.41
C VAL A 167 3.02 4.78 -12.69
N ARG A 168 3.33 5.67 -13.64
CA ARG A 168 2.46 6.76 -14.07
C ARG A 168 1.71 6.39 -15.35
N HIS A 169 0.41 6.67 -15.37
CA HIS A 169 -0.53 6.43 -16.47
C HIS A 169 -1.27 7.74 -16.80
N GLY A 170 -0.53 8.75 -17.29
CA GLY A 170 -1.03 10.12 -17.40
C GLY A 170 -1.15 10.79 -16.02
N ASN A 171 -2.35 11.19 -15.59
CA ASN A 171 -2.59 11.72 -14.25
C ASN A 171 -2.96 10.66 -13.20
N TYR A 172 -2.98 9.38 -13.58
CA TYR A 172 -3.13 8.26 -12.65
C TYR A 172 -1.77 7.69 -12.28
N LEU A 173 -1.69 7.15 -11.06
CA LEU A 173 -0.51 6.51 -10.50
C LEU A 173 -0.91 5.19 -9.88
N THR A 174 -0.12 4.15 -10.14
CA THR A 174 -0.20 2.88 -9.42
C THR A 174 1.08 2.66 -8.63
N ILE A 175 0.95 2.22 -7.39
CA ILE A 175 2.05 2.01 -6.47
C ILE A 175 2.06 0.55 -6.05
N TYR A 176 3.22 -0.08 -6.19
CA TYR A 176 3.49 -1.46 -5.86
C TYR A 176 4.55 -1.49 -4.77
N SER A 177 4.18 -1.83 -3.55
CA SER A 177 5.09 -1.83 -2.39
C SER A 177 5.30 -3.24 -1.85
N ASN A 178 6.37 -3.43 -1.11
CA ASN A 178 6.85 -4.69 -0.56
C ASN A 178 7.47 -5.61 -1.61
N LEU A 179 8.32 -5.04 -2.48
CA LEU A 179 9.09 -5.79 -3.47
C LEU A 179 10.52 -6.04 -2.97
N SER A 180 11.03 -7.26 -3.19
CA SER A 180 12.40 -7.66 -2.85
C SER A 180 13.36 -7.44 -4.01
N THR A 181 12.97 -7.84 -5.21
CA THR A 181 13.76 -7.71 -6.44
C THR A 181 13.01 -6.86 -7.44
N ILE A 182 13.70 -5.94 -8.11
CA ILE A 182 13.12 -5.02 -9.08
C ILE A 182 13.68 -5.31 -10.47
N TYR A 183 12.81 -5.37 -11.49
CA TYR A 183 13.17 -5.65 -12.89
C TYR A 183 13.15 -4.41 -13.77
N VAL A 184 12.74 -3.27 -13.24
CA VAL A 184 12.57 -2.01 -13.97
C VAL A 184 13.41 -0.90 -13.36
N LYS A 185 13.62 0.18 -14.10
CA LYS A 185 14.32 1.40 -13.66
C LYS A 185 13.41 2.61 -13.81
N THR A 186 13.70 3.67 -13.07
CA THR A 186 13.03 4.96 -13.26
C THR A 186 13.23 5.46 -14.69
N GLY A 187 12.15 5.82 -15.36
CA GLY A 187 12.09 6.24 -16.76
C GLY A 187 11.67 5.12 -17.73
N ASP A 188 11.67 3.85 -17.32
CA ASP A 188 11.27 2.75 -18.18
C ASP A 188 9.78 2.84 -18.54
N LYS A 189 9.48 2.62 -19.83
CA LYS A 189 8.11 2.40 -20.31
C LYS A 189 7.72 0.96 -20.04
N VAL A 190 6.59 0.76 -19.38
CA VAL A 190 6.06 -0.57 -19.07
C VAL A 190 4.72 -0.80 -19.75
N LYS A 191 4.47 -2.05 -20.13
CA LYS A 191 3.21 -2.50 -20.72
C LYS A 191 2.32 -3.14 -19.68
N THR A 192 1.04 -3.19 -19.96
CA THR A 192 0.05 -3.94 -19.18
C THR A 192 0.49 -5.40 -19.03
N GLY A 193 0.52 -5.90 -17.80
CA GLY A 193 0.97 -7.25 -17.47
C GLY A 193 2.50 -7.44 -17.38
N GLN A 194 3.31 -6.41 -17.69
CA GLN A 194 4.76 -6.47 -17.55
C GLN A 194 5.18 -6.63 -16.10
N GLU A 195 6.13 -7.52 -15.83
CA GLU A 195 6.66 -7.78 -14.50
C GLU A 195 7.51 -6.60 -14.02
N LEU A 196 7.26 -6.16 -12.80
CA LEU A 196 7.96 -5.05 -12.16
C LEU A 196 9.00 -5.53 -11.15
N GLY A 197 8.77 -6.68 -10.53
CA GLY A 197 9.65 -7.25 -9.53
C GLY A 197 9.02 -8.41 -8.78
N VAL A 198 9.77 -9.00 -7.85
CA VAL A 198 9.33 -10.09 -6.98
C VAL A 198 8.79 -9.51 -5.68
N ILE A 199 7.64 -9.99 -5.22
CA ILE A 199 7.06 -9.60 -3.92
C ILE A 199 7.92 -10.22 -2.81
N TYR A 200 8.21 -9.44 -1.77
CA TYR A 200 8.95 -9.88 -0.61
C TYR A 200 8.15 -10.92 0.17
N SER A 201 8.84 -11.99 0.55
CA SER A 201 8.31 -13.02 1.46
C SER A 201 9.04 -12.92 2.78
N ASP A 202 8.31 -12.78 3.89
CA ASP A 202 8.88 -12.62 5.21
C ASP A 202 9.25 -13.98 5.81
N PRO A 203 10.55 -14.31 5.99
CA PRO A 203 10.97 -15.59 6.55
C PRO A 203 10.57 -15.76 8.02
N GLU A 204 10.39 -14.66 8.76
CA GLU A 204 10.02 -14.69 10.17
C GLU A 204 8.51 -14.92 10.37
N GLU A 205 7.69 -14.65 9.34
CA GLU A 205 6.24 -14.86 9.32
C GLU A 205 5.82 -15.98 8.35
N ASP A 206 6.45 -17.15 8.42
CA ASP A 206 6.12 -18.32 7.59
C ASP A 206 6.08 -18.01 6.08
N ASN A 207 7.07 -17.25 5.62
CA ASN A 207 7.16 -16.75 4.24
C ASN A 207 5.90 -15.98 3.78
N ARG A 208 5.24 -15.30 4.68
CA ARG A 208 4.11 -14.45 4.36
C ARG A 208 4.46 -13.45 3.28
N THR A 209 3.74 -13.53 2.17
CA THR A 209 4.00 -12.75 0.96
C THR A 209 2.81 -11.85 0.69
N VAL A 210 2.99 -10.53 0.79
CA VAL A 210 1.91 -9.54 0.67
C VAL A 210 2.36 -8.40 -0.23
N LEU A 211 1.59 -8.11 -1.28
CA LEU A 211 1.73 -6.91 -2.10
C LEU A 211 0.82 -5.83 -1.54
N HIS A 212 1.37 -4.67 -1.17
CA HIS A 212 0.58 -3.47 -0.92
C HIS A 212 0.41 -2.69 -2.21
N PHE A 213 -0.84 -2.53 -2.66
CA PHE A 213 -1.19 -1.91 -3.94
C PHE A 213 -2.08 -0.69 -3.77
N GLN A 214 -1.71 0.42 -4.41
CA GLN A 214 -2.51 1.65 -4.39
C GLN A 214 -2.78 2.16 -5.80
N ILE A 215 -3.92 2.82 -5.97
CA ILE A 215 -4.23 3.64 -7.14
C ILE A 215 -4.48 5.07 -6.67
N ARG A 216 -3.92 6.05 -7.40
CA ARG A 216 -4.15 7.47 -7.14
C ARG A 216 -4.47 8.20 -8.44
N LYS A 217 -5.27 9.25 -8.33
CA LYS A 217 -5.39 10.28 -9.37
C LYS A 217 -4.73 11.54 -8.84
N GLU A 218 -3.57 11.86 -9.38
CA GLU A 218 -2.69 12.89 -8.82
C GLU A 218 -2.42 12.62 -7.32
N THR A 219 -2.90 13.48 -6.42
CA THR A 219 -2.75 13.32 -4.96
C THR A 219 -3.90 12.56 -4.32
N THR A 220 -5.03 12.38 -5.02
CA THR A 220 -6.24 11.73 -4.50
C THR A 220 -6.09 10.20 -4.50
N LYS A 221 -6.26 9.58 -3.34
CA LYS A 221 -6.27 8.11 -3.19
C LYS A 221 -7.59 7.56 -3.69
N LEU A 222 -7.53 6.47 -4.46
CA LEU A 222 -8.69 5.80 -5.02
C LEU A 222 -8.75 4.36 -4.48
N ASP A 223 -9.96 3.85 -4.30
CA ASP A 223 -10.17 2.45 -3.91
C ASP A 223 -9.79 1.52 -5.07
N PRO A 224 -8.71 0.70 -4.95
CA PRO A 224 -8.24 -0.15 -6.03
C PRO A 224 -9.23 -1.25 -6.41
N GLU A 225 -10.09 -1.71 -5.49
CA GLU A 225 -11.05 -2.78 -5.74
C GLU A 225 -12.11 -2.39 -6.78
N LEU A 226 -12.36 -1.08 -6.91
CA LEU A 226 -13.28 -0.55 -7.93
C LEU A 226 -12.66 -0.49 -9.33
N TRP A 227 -11.36 -0.71 -9.46
CA TRP A 227 -10.60 -0.61 -10.71
C TRP A 227 -10.19 -1.97 -11.27
N LEU A 228 -9.91 -2.93 -10.39
CA LEU A 228 -9.49 -4.27 -10.77
C LEU A 228 -10.66 -5.09 -11.31
N LYS A 229 -10.38 -5.94 -12.28
CA LYS A 229 -11.34 -6.92 -12.79
C LYS A 229 -11.63 -7.93 -11.67
N LYS A 230 -12.90 -8.15 -11.40
CA LYS A 230 -13.40 -9.18 -10.48
C LYS A 230 -13.28 -10.57 -11.09
#